data_c03a1e62abc806bc3f24c05a6635928a
#
_entry.id   c03a1e62abc806bc3f24c05a6635928a
#
_cell.length_a   1.000
_cell.length_b   1.000
_cell.length_c   1.000
_cell.angle_alpha   90.00
_cell.angle_beta   90.00
_cell.angle_gamma   90.00
#
_symmetry.space_group_name_H-M   'P 1'
#
loop_
_entity.id
_entity.type
_entity.pdbx_description
1 polymer ?
#
loop_
_entity_poly.entity_id
_entity_poly.type
_entity_poly.pdbx_seq_one_letter_code
_entity_poly.pdbx_strand_id
1 'polypeptide(L)'
;MTLNEIAKRMCDKGKGILAADESTGTIAKRFKSINVENLEKNRLNFRETLFNSSAMKDYIGGVILFDETIKQKTTLGPTIPELISKNGAIPGIKVDKGAKQLAGSIDETITEGLDGLRERLKEYYKLGARFTKWRGVYTINKNYPSKLSIQSNAHALGRYSALVQESNMVPIVEPEVLMDGGHSAKECFVKTSEVIKKCFEELILHKVDLK
;
A
#
# COMPACT_ATOMS: atom_id res chain seq x y z
N MET A 1 -11.36 -7.38 -16.42
CA MET A 1 -11.63 -7.95 -15.08
C MET A 1 -12.41 -6.94 -14.27
N THR A 2 -13.45 -7.37 -13.59
CA THR A 2 -14.17 -6.59 -12.59
C THR A 2 -13.33 -6.40 -11.34
N LEU A 3 -13.69 -5.48 -10.45
CA LEU A 3 -12.98 -5.28 -9.17
C LEU A 3 -12.96 -6.57 -8.33
N ASN A 4 -14.09 -7.28 -8.30
CA ASN A 4 -14.24 -8.53 -7.58
C ASN A 4 -13.31 -9.65 -8.14
N GLU A 5 -13.20 -9.77 -9.46
CA GLU A 5 -12.29 -10.73 -10.09
C GLU A 5 -10.82 -10.39 -9.78
N ILE A 6 -10.46 -9.10 -9.76
CA ILE A 6 -9.12 -8.66 -9.40
C ILE A 6 -8.83 -9.03 -7.94
N ALA A 7 -9.72 -8.66 -7.02
CA ALA A 7 -9.56 -8.93 -5.59
C ALA A 7 -9.42 -10.44 -5.30
N LYS A 8 -10.28 -11.27 -5.90
CA LYS A 8 -10.21 -12.74 -5.77
C LYS A 8 -8.90 -13.30 -6.31
N ARG A 9 -8.48 -12.86 -7.50
CA ARG A 9 -7.23 -13.34 -8.11
C ARG A 9 -5.99 -12.95 -7.30
N MET A 10 -5.97 -11.76 -6.68
CA MET A 10 -4.86 -11.34 -5.80
C MET A 10 -4.71 -12.24 -4.59
N CYS A 11 -5.83 -12.77 -4.08
CA CYS A 11 -5.91 -13.58 -2.87
C CYS A 11 -6.28 -15.05 -3.15
N ASP A 12 -5.97 -15.55 -4.35
CA ASP A 12 -6.25 -16.94 -4.72
C ASP A 12 -5.51 -17.93 -3.81
N LYS A 13 -6.01 -19.15 -3.73
CA LYS A 13 -5.46 -20.17 -2.83
C LYS A 13 -3.95 -20.37 -3.08
N GLY A 14 -3.16 -20.22 -2.04
CA GLY A 14 -1.70 -20.35 -2.09
C GLY A 14 -0.97 -19.11 -2.61
N LYS A 15 -1.69 -18.02 -2.92
CA LYS A 15 -1.09 -16.76 -3.38
C LYS A 15 -1.03 -15.73 -2.26
N GLY A 16 0.05 -14.96 -2.25
CA GLY A 16 0.24 -13.79 -1.40
C GLY A 16 0.45 -12.52 -2.22
N ILE A 17 0.49 -11.39 -1.54
CA ILE A 17 0.80 -10.09 -2.15
C ILE A 17 2.22 -9.70 -1.77
N LEU A 18 3.07 -9.48 -2.77
CA LEU A 18 4.44 -9.01 -2.57
C LEU A 18 4.45 -7.49 -2.41
N ALA A 19 4.90 -7.00 -1.25
CA ALA A 19 5.19 -5.59 -1.05
C ALA A 19 6.60 -5.27 -1.56
N ALA A 20 6.70 -4.54 -2.67
CA ALA A 20 7.93 -4.03 -3.27
C ALA A 20 7.85 -2.50 -3.43
N ASP A 21 7.14 -1.85 -2.51
CA ASP A 21 6.74 -0.45 -2.53
C ASP A 21 7.57 0.46 -1.62
N GLU A 22 8.73 -0.02 -1.18
CA GLU A 22 9.63 0.78 -0.34
C GLU A 22 9.92 2.13 -1.01
N SER A 23 9.68 3.21 -0.26
CA SER A 23 10.10 4.54 -0.69
C SER A 23 11.63 4.61 -0.85
N THR A 24 12.12 5.60 -1.60
CA THR A 24 13.56 5.82 -1.78
C THR A 24 14.30 5.91 -0.44
N GLY A 25 13.69 6.54 0.58
CA GLY A 25 14.28 6.62 1.92
C GLY A 25 14.28 5.27 2.67
N THR A 26 13.25 4.46 2.50
CA THR A 26 13.18 3.14 3.14
C THR A 26 14.19 2.17 2.53
N ILE A 27 14.28 2.13 1.20
CA ILE A 27 15.24 1.24 0.53
C ILE A 27 16.68 1.68 0.76
N ALA A 28 16.94 3.00 0.91
CA ALA A 28 18.25 3.52 1.27
C ALA A 28 18.75 2.94 2.60
N LYS A 29 17.89 2.84 3.62
CA LYS A 29 18.24 2.24 4.91
C LYS A 29 18.60 0.74 4.76
N ARG A 30 17.86 -0.01 3.93
CA ARG A 30 18.17 -1.42 3.65
C ARG A 30 19.50 -1.57 2.90
N PHE A 31 19.74 -0.76 1.88
CA PHE A 31 20.99 -0.81 1.11
C PHE A 31 22.21 -0.44 1.95
N LYS A 32 22.06 0.53 2.87
CA LYS A 32 23.13 0.89 3.80
C LYS A 32 23.59 -0.29 4.67
N SER A 33 22.67 -1.17 5.09
CA SER A 33 23.03 -2.33 5.94
C SER A 33 23.85 -3.39 5.20
N ILE A 34 23.87 -3.37 3.87
CA ILE A 34 24.63 -4.28 3.00
C ILE A 34 25.67 -3.57 2.14
N ASN A 35 25.99 -2.31 2.48
CA ASN A 35 26.98 -1.48 1.78
C ASN A 35 26.70 -1.31 0.27
N VAL A 36 25.45 -1.19 -0.13
CA VAL A 36 25.04 -0.90 -1.50
C VAL A 36 24.62 0.57 -1.61
N GLU A 37 25.07 1.26 -2.64
CA GLU A 37 24.67 2.64 -2.92
C GLU A 37 23.21 2.71 -3.34
N ASN A 38 22.50 3.74 -2.86
CA ASN A 38 21.08 3.97 -3.18
C ASN A 38 20.90 4.67 -4.55
N LEU A 39 21.39 4.04 -5.61
CA LEU A 39 21.22 4.49 -6.99
C LEU A 39 19.95 3.91 -7.60
N GLU A 40 19.34 4.61 -8.54
CA GLU A 40 18.15 4.14 -9.28
C GLU A 40 18.37 2.75 -9.89
N LYS A 41 19.52 2.54 -10.54
CA LYS A 41 19.93 1.25 -11.11
C LYS A 41 19.92 0.13 -10.06
N ASN A 42 20.43 0.38 -8.87
CA ASN A 42 20.50 -0.62 -7.82
C ASN A 42 19.09 -0.94 -7.26
N ARG A 43 18.22 0.07 -7.15
CA ARG A 43 16.82 -0.12 -6.78
C ARG A 43 16.05 -0.94 -7.82
N LEU A 44 16.27 -0.64 -9.10
CA LEU A 44 15.69 -1.43 -10.20
C LEU A 44 16.17 -2.88 -10.16
N ASN A 45 17.48 -3.11 -10.10
CA ASN A 45 18.06 -4.46 -10.06
C ASN A 45 17.53 -5.28 -8.89
N PHE A 46 17.43 -4.68 -7.70
CA PHE A 46 16.87 -5.35 -6.52
C PHE A 46 15.43 -5.82 -6.77
N ARG A 47 14.58 -4.96 -7.32
CA ARG A 47 13.18 -5.28 -7.60
C ARG A 47 13.02 -6.24 -8.75
N GLU A 48 13.79 -6.04 -9.81
CA GLU A 48 13.77 -6.95 -10.98
C GLU A 48 14.21 -8.37 -10.61
N THR A 49 15.16 -8.52 -9.69
CA THR A 49 15.56 -9.83 -9.15
C THR A 49 14.38 -10.55 -8.48
N LEU A 50 13.59 -9.83 -7.68
CA LEU A 50 12.38 -10.39 -7.06
C LEU A 50 11.35 -10.79 -8.11
N PHE A 51 11.10 -9.92 -9.10
CA PHE A 51 10.06 -10.15 -10.12
C PHE A 51 10.42 -11.23 -11.13
N ASN A 52 11.70 -11.53 -11.31
CA ASN A 52 12.18 -12.65 -12.15
C ASN A 52 12.27 -13.99 -11.40
N SER A 53 12.00 -14.01 -10.08
CA SER A 53 12.00 -15.25 -9.32
C SER A 53 10.93 -16.24 -9.85
N SER A 54 11.27 -17.53 -9.91
CA SER A 54 10.32 -18.59 -10.24
C SER A 54 9.13 -18.65 -9.27
N ALA A 55 9.34 -18.26 -8.00
CA ALA A 55 8.30 -18.17 -6.97
C ALA A 55 7.16 -17.18 -7.32
N MET A 56 7.40 -16.21 -8.19
CA MET A 56 6.37 -15.28 -8.64
C MET A 56 5.15 -16.01 -9.22
N LYS A 57 5.39 -16.98 -10.10
CA LYS A 57 4.33 -17.74 -10.76
C LYS A 57 3.47 -18.54 -9.80
N ASP A 58 4.09 -19.14 -8.79
CA ASP A 58 3.44 -20.12 -7.93
C ASP A 58 2.80 -19.48 -6.71
N TYR A 59 3.39 -18.42 -6.17
CA TYR A 59 3.04 -17.91 -4.84
C TYR A 59 2.59 -16.45 -4.81
N ILE A 60 2.72 -15.68 -5.90
CA ILE A 60 2.40 -14.24 -5.89
C ILE A 60 1.17 -13.95 -6.75
N GLY A 61 0.11 -13.42 -6.12
CA GLY A 61 -1.12 -12.97 -6.77
C GLY A 61 -1.09 -11.50 -7.16
N GLY A 62 -0.37 -10.67 -6.41
CA GLY A 62 -0.23 -9.23 -6.67
C GLY A 62 1.10 -8.68 -6.19
N VAL A 63 1.56 -7.58 -6.81
CA VAL A 63 2.79 -6.87 -6.43
C VAL A 63 2.49 -5.40 -6.23
N ILE A 64 2.78 -4.87 -5.04
CA ILE A 64 2.68 -3.44 -4.76
C ILE A 64 3.97 -2.76 -5.20
N LEU A 65 3.88 -1.83 -6.14
CA LEU A 65 5.03 -1.07 -6.66
C LEU A 65 5.14 0.31 -6.01
N PHE A 66 6.33 0.90 -6.10
CA PHE A 66 6.58 2.31 -5.83
C PHE A 66 6.47 3.13 -7.12
N ASP A 67 6.18 4.43 -7.01
CA ASP A 67 5.98 5.34 -8.16
C ASP A 67 7.12 5.32 -9.19
N GLU A 68 8.38 5.32 -8.73
CA GLU A 68 9.55 5.17 -9.60
C GLU A 68 9.47 3.86 -10.40
N THR A 69 9.20 2.76 -9.71
CA THR A 69 9.31 1.42 -10.28
C THR A 69 8.23 1.11 -11.33
N ILE A 70 7.00 1.57 -11.12
CA ILE A 70 5.92 1.33 -12.10
C ILE A 70 6.19 1.99 -13.45
N LYS A 71 7.02 3.03 -13.48
CA LYS A 71 7.41 3.79 -14.68
C LYS A 71 8.66 3.24 -15.35
N GLN A 72 9.39 2.32 -14.71
CA GLN A 72 10.65 1.78 -15.21
C GLN A 72 10.45 0.64 -16.19
N LYS A 73 11.46 0.44 -17.03
CA LYS A 73 11.61 -0.75 -17.88
C LYS A 73 12.65 -1.68 -17.27
N THR A 74 12.49 -2.96 -17.52
CA THR A 74 13.47 -3.97 -17.18
C THR A 74 14.75 -3.79 -18.00
N THR A 75 15.81 -4.43 -17.57
CA THR A 75 17.09 -4.47 -18.33
C THR A 75 16.94 -5.13 -19.71
N LEU A 76 15.88 -5.94 -19.92
CA LEU A 76 15.58 -6.63 -21.16
C LEU A 76 14.54 -5.93 -22.06
N GLY A 77 14.00 -4.78 -21.63
CA GLY A 77 13.14 -3.91 -22.41
C GLY A 77 11.66 -3.84 -22.03
N PRO A 78 10.95 -4.90 -21.59
CA PRO A 78 9.58 -4.79 -21.09
C PRO A 78 9.46 -3.84 -19.91
N THR A 79 8.28 -3.24 -19.70
CA THR A 79 7.99 -2.48 -18.50
C THR A 79 7.88 -3.40 -17.28
N ILE A 80 8.11 -2.87 -16.07
CA ILE A 80 7.95 -3.65 -14.84
C ILE A 80 6.52 -4.22 -14.68
N PRO A 81 5.44 -3.48 -14.97
CA PRO A 81 4.09 -4.06 -14.97
C PRO A 81 3.89 -5.21 -15.98
N GLU A 82 4.49 -5.12 -17.15
CA GLU A 82 4.45 -6.22 -18.15
C GLU A 82 5.18 -7.47 -17.64
N LEU A 83 6.36 -7.32 -17.03
CA LEU A 83 7.10 -8.43 -16.42
C LEU A 83 6.25 -9.13 -15.35
N ILE A 84 5.66 -8.36 -14.43
CA ILE A 84 4.81 -8.88 -13.36
C ILE A 84 3.60 -9.63 -13.93
N SER A 85 2.93 -9.05 -14.92
CA SER A 85 1.75 -9.65 -15.56
C SER A 85 2.11 -10.94 -16.31
N LYS A 86 3.26 -10.99 -17.00
CA LYS A 86 3.79 -12.19 -17.66
C LYS A 86 4.04 -13.33 -16.67
N ASN A 87 4.44 -13.00 -15.44
CA ASN A 87 4.63 -13.96 -14.36
C ASN A 87 3.34 -14.30 -13.61
N GLY A 88 2.18 -13.87 -14.10
CA GLY A 88 0.87 -14.26 -13.57
C GLY A 88 0.36 -13.43 -12.40
N ALA A 89 1.14 -12.49 -11.88
CA ALA A 89 0.73 -11.60 -10.79
C ALA A 89 0.07 -10.31 -11.33
N ILE A 90 -0.71 -9.65 -10.48
CA ILE A 90 -1.38 -8.39 -10.80
C ILE A 90 -0.49 -7.22 -10.33
N PRO A 91 -0.15 -6.25 -11.21
CA PRO A 91 0.54 -5.04 -10.78
C PRO A 91 -0.36 -4.13 -9.94
N GLY A 92 0.19 -3.60 -8.86
CA GLY A 92 -0.45 -2.60 -8.01
C GLY A 92 0.52 -1.49 -7.66
N ILE A 93 0.03 -0.46 -6.97
CA ILE A 93 0.79 0.76 -6.69
C ILE A 93 0.48 1.35 -5.31
N LYS A 94 1.51 1.71 -4.56
CA LYS A 94 1.38 2.55 -3.37
C LYS A 94 1.09 3.99 -3.80
N VAL A 95 -0.04 4.53 -3.35
CA VAL A 95 -0.50 5.86 -3.78
C VAL A 95 -0.46 6.92 -2.69
N ASP A 96 -0.28 6.53 -1.42
CA ASP A 96 -0.05 7.49 -0.35
C ASP A 96 1.33 8.19 -0.50
N LYS A 97 1.42 9.40 0.05
CA LYS A 97 2.65 10.21 0.08
C LYS A 97 3.37 10.17 1.44
N GLY A 98 3.04 9.17 2.25
CA GLY A 98 3.65 8.91 3.54
C GLY A 98 2.95 9.59 4.72
N ALA A 99 3.27 9.10 5.91
CA ALA A 99 2.78 9.63 7.17
C ALA A 99 3.51 10.94 7.51
N LYS A 100 2.74 11.95 7.92
CA LYS A 100 3.19 13.25 8.38
C LYS A 100 2.67 13.48 9.79
N GLN A 101 3.27 14.41 10.53
CA GLN A 101 2.77 14.76 11.85
C GLN A 101 1.34 15.27 11.75
N LEU A 102 0.46 14.74 12.60
CA LEU A 102 -0.91 15.18 12.70
C LEU A 102 -0.95 16.53 13.46
N ALA A 103 -1.43 17.58 12.79
CA ALA A 103 -1.61 18.87 13.43
C ALA A 103 -2.57 18.74 14.65
N GLY A 104 -2.19 19.33 15.77
CA GLY A 104 -2.93 19.20 17.03
C GLY A 104 -2.58 17.95 17.86
N SER A 105 -1.65 17.12 17.41
CA SER A 105 -1.09 16.00 18.18
C SER A 105 0.45 16.03 18.14
N ILE A 106 1.10 15.53 19.20
CA ILE A 106 2.56 15.58 19.32
C ILE A 106 3.21 14.37 18.64
N ASP A 107 2.65 13.17 18.83
CA ASP A 107 3.27 11.89 18.45
C ASP A 107 2.42 11.06 17.48
N GLU A 108 1.39 11.65 16.90
CA GLU A 108 0.52 10.94 15.96
C GLU A 108 0.72 11.42 14.52
N THR A 109 0.36 10.58 13.58
CA THR A 109 0.52 10.89 12.17
C THR A 109 -0.80 10.84 11.42
N ILE A 110 -0.85 11.60 10.34
CA ILE A 110 -1.84 11.52 9.27
C ILE A 110 -1.14 11.11 7.98
N THR A 111 -1.70 10.19 7.24
CA THR A 111 -1.16 9.83 5.93
C THR A 111 -1.73 10.76 4.87
N GLU A 112 -0.85 11.41 4.13
CA GLU A 112 -1.21 12.36 3.06
C GLU A 112 -1.19 11.70 1.69
N GLY A 113 -1.75 12.40 0.67
CA GLY A 113 -1.71 11.96 -0.72
C GLY A 113 -3.05 12.01 -1.45
N LEU A 114 -4.12 12.57 -0.85
CA LEU A 114 -5.42 12.71 -1.51
C LEU A 114 -5.41 13.79 -2.61
N ASP A 115 -4.59 14.83 -2.46
CA ASP A 115 -4.50 15.89 -3.46
C ASP A 115 -3.92 15.37 -4.76
N GLY A 116 -4.64 15.61 -5.86
CA GLY A 116 -4.29 15.12 -7.20
C GLY A 116 -4.35 13.59 -7.33
N LEU A 117 -4.98 12.87 -6.39
CA LEU A 117 -5.03 11.41 -6.43
C LEU A 117 -5.80 10.89 -7.65
N ARG A 118 -6.92 11.52 -8.02
CA ARG A 118 -7.74 11.10 -9.16
C ARG A 118 -6.94 11.09 -10.47
N GLU A 119 -6.11 12.10 -10.70
CA GLU A 119 -5.24 12.21 -11.87
C GLU A 119 -4.15 11.14 -11.85
N ARG A 120 -3.50 10.93 -10.72
CA ARG A 120 -2.48 9.88 -10.55
C ARG A 120 -3.06 8.49 -10.74
N LEU A 121 -4.27 8.22 -10.27
CA LEU A 121 -4.93 6.92 -10.45
C LEU A 121 -5.17 6.62 -11.94
N LYS A 122 -5.59 7.62 -12.73
CA LYS A 122 -5.75 7.48 -14.19
C LYS A 122 -4.42 7.15 -14.88
N GLU A 123 -3.33 7.79 -14.45
CA GLU A 123 -1.98 7.50 -14.94
C GLU A 123 -1.56 6.08 -14.60
N TYR A 124 -1.66 5.68 -13.34
CA TYR A 124 -1.26 4.35 -12.88
C TYR A 124 -2.08 3.23 -13.53
N TYR A 125 -3.38 3.44 -13.75
CA TYR A 125 -4.21 2.48 -14.48
C TYR A 125 -3.69 2.26 -15.91
N LYS A 126 -3.31 3.34 -16.61
CA LYS A 126 -2.71 3.28 -17.95
C LYS A 126 -1.36 2.55 -17.96
N LEU A 127 -0.57 2.73 -16.89
CA LEU A 127 0.70 2.02 -16.71
C LEU A 127 0.54 0.53 -16.35
N GLY A 128 -0.68 0.06 -16.14
CA GLY A 128 -0.97 -1.36 -15.89
C GLY A 128 -1.37 -1.70 -14.46
N ALA A 129 -1.41 -0.76 -13.52
CA ALA A 129 -1.91 -1.02 -12.19
C ALA A 129 -3.39 -1.42 -12.20
N ARG A 130 -3.76 -2.37 -11.33
CA ARG A 130 -5.14 -2.82 -11.14
C ARG A 130 -5.58 -2.80 -9.68
N PHE A 131 -4.66 -2.57 -8.78
CA PHE A 131 -4.95 -2.31 -7.38
C PHE A 131 -4.00 -1.26 -6.81
N THR A 132 -4.36 -0.72 -5.67
CA THR A 132 -3.57 0.30 -4.98
C THR A 132 -3.41 -0.05 -3.52
N LYS A 133 -2.47 0.61 -2.83
CA LYS A 133 -2.29 0.50 -1.40
C LYS A 133 -2.18 1.89 -0.77
N TRP A 134 -2.82 2.07 0.38
CA TRP A 134 -2.68 3.23 1.25
C TRP A 134 -2.63 2.78 2.70
N ARG A 135 -1.59 3.21 3.42
CA ARG A 135 -1.33 2.86 4.81
C ARG A 135 -1.60 4.03 5.74
N GLY A 136 -2.53 3.87 6.68
CA GLY A 136 -2.68 4.73 7.85
C GLY A 136 -1.96 4.11 9.03
N VAL A 137 -1.20 4.89 9.81
CA VAL A 137 -0.35 4.37 10.89
C VAL A 137 -0.81 4.90 12.24
N TYR A 138 -0.95 3.99 13.21
CA TYR A 138 -1.39 4.30 14.57
C TYR A 138 -0.41 3.74 15.60
N THR A 139 0.03 4.58 16.52
CA THR A 139 0.89 4.18 17.65
C THR A 139 0.03 3.96 18.89
N ILE A 140 0.35 2.96 19.71
CA ILE A 140 -0.29 2.70 20.99
C ILE A 140 0.60 3.23 22.13
N ASN A 141 0.03 4.08 22.96
CA ASN A 141 0.55 4.43 24.29
C ASN A 141 -0.63 4.83 25.20
N LYS A 142 -0.35 5.39 26.38
CA LYS A 142 -1.37 5.75 27.38
C LYS A 142 -2.53 6.61 26.82
N ASN A 143 -2.24 7.49 25.84
CA ASN A 143 -3.19 8.48 25.31
C ASN A 143 -3.53 8.22 23.84
N TYR A 144 -2.86 7.30 23.17
CA TYR A 144 -2.95 7.08 21.72
C TYR A 144 -3.36 5.64 21.37
N PRO A 145 -3.94 5.41 20.19
CA PRO A 145 -4.36 6.44 19.23
C PRO A 145 -5.51 7.29 19.77
N SER A 146 -5.45 8.60 19.53
CA SER A 146 -6.52 9.54 19.89
C SER A 146 -7.70 9.42 18.94
N LYS A 147 -8.87 9.92 19.37
CA LYS A 147 -10.05 10.01 18.50
C LYS A 147 -9.78 10.83 17.23
N LEU A 148 -8.97 11.90 17.36
CA LEU A 148 -8.57 12.72 16.21
C LEU A 148 -7.80 11.91 15.18
N SER A 149 -6.78 11.17 15.59
CA SER A 149 -5.97 10.34 14.69
C SER A 149 -6.81 9.24 14.03
N ILE A 150 -7.62 8.53 14.82
CA ILE A 150 -8.50 7.47 14.31
C ILE A 150 -9.46 8.02 13.25
N GLN A 151 -10.15 9.11 13.56
CA GLN A 151 -11.13 9.72 12.67
C GLN A 151 -10.49 10.25 11.39
N SER A 152 -9.38 10.99 11.49
CA SER A 152 -8.74 11.63 10.34
C SER A 152 -8.16 10.61 9.35
N ASN A 153 -7.46 9.58 9.86
CA ASN A 153 -6.92 8.54 8.98
C ASN A 153 -8.03 7.64 8.41
N ALA A 154 -9.06 7.29 9.19
CA ALA A 154 -10.19 6.51 8.68
C ALA A 154 -10.93 7.26 7.57
N HIS A 155 -11.17 8.57 7.74
CA HIS A 155 -11.77 9.41 6.71
C HIS A 155 -10.92 9.47 5.43
N ALA A 156 -9.60 9.61 5.57
CA ALA A 156 -8.69 9.58 4.44
C ALA A 156 -8.75 8.23 3.70
N LEU A 157 -8.80 7.11 4.43
CA LEU A 157 -8.94 5.76 3.87
C LEU A 157 -10.28 5.57 3.13
N GLY A 158 -11.38 6.10 3.66
CA GLY A 158 -12.69 6.07 2.99
C GLY A 158 -12.68 6.83 1.67
N ARG A 159 -12.19 8.06 1.66
CA ARG A 159 -12.05 8.90 0.45
C ARG A 159 -11.13 8.27 -0.59
N TYR A 160 -9.98 7.79 -0.15
CA TYR A 160 -9.03 7.08 -1.00
C TYR A 160 -9.69 5.90 -1.70
N SER A 161 -10.38 5.05 -0.94
CA SER A 161 -10.99 3.82 -1.47
C SER A 161 -12.05 4.10 -2.52
N ALA A 162 -12.90 5.11 -2.29
CA ALA A 162 -13.91 5.53 -3.26
C ALA A 162 -13.29 6.02 -4.58
N LEU A 163 -12.22 6.85 -4.50
CA LEU A 163 -11.49 7.32 -5.69
C LEU A 163 -10.83 6.18 -6.46
N VAL A 164 -10.32 5.17 -5.76
CA VAL A 164 -9.69 4.00 -6.38
C VAL A 164 -10.71 3.16 -7.14
N GLN A 165 -11.87 2.89 -6.54
CA GLN A 165 -12.95 2.14 -7.20
C GLN A 165 -13.53 2.92 -8.39
N GLU A 166 -13.68 4.26 -8.29
CA GLU A 166 -14.04 5.13 -9.42
C GLU A 166 -13.07 4.95 -10.61
N SER A 167 -11.82 4.64 -10.33
CA SER A 167 -10.76 4.43 -11.32
C SER A 167 -10.63 2.96 -11.79
N ASN A 168 -11.61 2.10 -11.48
CA ASN A 168 -11.61 0.67 -11.81
C ASN A 168 -10.40 -0.11 -11.25
N MET A 169 -9.96 0.25 -10.05
CA MET A 169 -8.90 -0.46 -9.31
C MET A 169 -9.39 -0.90 -7.93
N VAL A 170 -8.76 -1.93 -7.37
CA VAL A 170 -9.05 -2.44 -6.04
C VAL A 170 -8.22 -1.70 -5.00
N PRO A 171 -8.81 -1.09 -3.95
CA PRO A 171 -8.06 -0.48 -2.87
C PRO A 171 -7.63 -1.52 -1.83
N ILE A 172 -6.33 -1.59 -1.51
CA ILE A 172 -5.87 -2.18 -0.26
C ILE A 172 -5.92 -1.08 0.80
N VAL A 173 -6.79 -1.29 1.78
CA VAL A 173 -7.03 -0.38 2.89
C VAL A 173 -6.25 -0.89 4.09
N GLU A 174 -5.20 -0.17 4.50
CA GLU A 174 -4.25 -0.64 5.52
C GLU A 174 -4.25 0.29 6.74
N PRO A 175 -5.21 0.15 7.66
CA PRO A 175 -5.17 0.83 8.96
C PRO A 175 -4.24 0.04 9.90
N GLU A 176 -2.96 0.38 9.91
CA GLU A 176 -1.93 -0.34 10.66
C GLU A 176 -1.76 0.21 12.06
N VAL A 177 -2.11 -0.59 13.05
CA VAL A 177 -1.76 -0.34 14.44
C VAL A 177 -0.41 -0.99 14.72
N LEU A 178 0.61 -0.19 15.07
CA LEU A 178 1.97 -0.66 15.27
C LEU A 178 2.04 -1.62 16.46
N MET A 179 2.75 -2.72 16.27
CA MET A 179 2.99 -3.70 17.34
C MET A 179 4.12 -3.29 18.28
N ASP A 180 4.92 -2.30 17.88
CA ASP A 180 6.05 -1.81 18.66
C ASP A 180 5.59 -0.99 19.87
N GLY A 181 6.25 -1.18 21.01
CA GLY A 181 5.96 -0.44 22.23
C GLY A 181 5.84 -1.33 23.47
N GLY A 182 5.38 -0.73 24.58
CA GLY A 182 5.23 -1.44 25.87
C GLY A 182 3.82 -1.98 26.15
N HIS A 183 2.91 -1.90 25.20
CA HIS A 183 1.52 -2.35 25.35
C HIS A 183 1.39 -3.88 25.23
N SER A 184 0.37 -4.43 25.88
CA SER A 184 0.06 -5.85 25.81
C SER A 184 -0.67 -6.23 24.49
N ALA A 185 -0.66 -7.52 24.15
CA ALA A 185 -1.46 -8.04 23.04
C ALA A 185 -2.97 -7.73 23.19
N LYS A 186 -3.48 -7.72 24.44
CA LYS A 186 -4.87 -7.36 24.72
C LYS A 186 -5.18 -5.89 24.41
N GLU A 187 -4.30 -4.98 24.78
CA GLU A 187 -4.44 -3.55 24.46
C GLU A 187 -4.35 -3.33 22.94
N CYS A 188 -3.41 -4.01 22.27
CA CYS A 188 -3.30 -3.97 20.81
C CYS A 188 -4.60 -4.46 20.14
N PHE A 189 -5.16 -5.57 20.59
CA PHE A 189 -6.45 -6.08 20.06
C PHE A 189 -7.59 -5.08 20.22
N VAL A 190 -7.73 -4.44 21.39
CA VAL A 190 -8.78 -3.46 21.66
C VAL A 190 -8.63 -2.25 20.73
N LYS A 191 -7.42 -1.69 20.63
CA LYS A 191 -7.15 -0.52 19.79
C LYS A 191 -7.28 -0.82 18.29
N THR A 192 -6.80 -1.97 17.84
CA THR A 192 -6.97 -2.42 16.47
C THR A 192 -8.46 -2.59 16.11
N SER A 193 -9.24 -3.17 17.03
CA SER A 193 -10.69 -3.32 16.82
C SER A 193 -11.40 -1.96 16.70
N GLU A 194 -11.03 -0.98 17.53
CA GLU A 194 -11.55 0.40 17.47
C GLU A 194 -11.22 1.06 16.11
N VAL A 195 -9.97 0.98 15.70
CA VAL A 195 -9.48 1.55 14.43
C VAL A 195 -10.15 0.90 13.22
N ILE A 196 -10.23 -0.43 13.19
CA ILE A 196 -10.88 -1.17 12.08
C ILE A 196 -12.37 -0.83 12.01
N LYS A 197 -13.07 -0.80 13.15
CA LYS A 197 -14.49 -0.43 13.19
C LYS A 197 -14.70 0.96 12.57
N LYS A 198 -13.89 1.95 12.96
CA LYS A 198 -14.00 3.31 12.43
C LYS A 198 -13.67 3.36 10.94
N CYS A 199 -12.69 2.59 10.50
CA CYS A 199 -12.35 2.49 9.10
C CYS A 199 -13.54 1.96 8.26
N PHE A 200 -14.21 0.88 8.70
CA PHE A 200 -15.39 0.36 8.00
C PHE A 200 -16.56 1.34 8.01
N GLU A 201 -16.80 2.08 9.09
CA GLU A 201 -17.82 3.15 9.13
C GLU A 201 -17.56 4.19 8.02
N GLU A 202 -16.31 4.61 7.84
CA GLU A 202 -15.95 5.56 6.78
C GLU A 202 -16.02 4.95 5.37
N LEU A 203 -15.63 3.69 5.19
CA LEU A 203 -15.80 3.00 3.90
C LEU A 203 -17.28 2.95 3.49
N ILE A 204 -18.18 2.60 4.40
CA ILE A 204 -19.62 2.56 4.17
C ILE A 204 -20.15 3.96 3.86
N LEU A 205 -19.76 4.97 4.64
CA LEU A 205 -20.16 6.38 4.44
C LEU A 205 -19.78 6.89 3.04
N HIS A 206 -18.61 6.49 2.55
CA HIS A 206 -18.09 6.84 1.23
C HIS A 206 -18.59 5.91 0.10
N LYS A 207 -19.54 5.02 0.40
CA LYS A 207 -20.17 4.08 -0.56
C LYS A 207 -19.16 3.18 -1.27
N VAL A 208 -18.12 2.79 -0.57
CA VAL A 208 -17.14 1.82 -1.08
C VAL A 208 -17.81 0.45 -1.18
N ASP A 209 -17.69 -0.21 -2.33
CA ASP A 209 -18.15 -1.60 -2.49
C ASP A 209 -17.21 -2.51 -1.71
N LEU A 210 -17.76 -3.24 -0.75
CA LEU A 210 -17.03 -4.14 0.15
C LEU A 210 -17.10 -5.62 -0.27
N LYS A 211 -17.71 -5.91 -1.43
CA LYS A 211 -17.93 -7.29 -1.90
C LYS A 211 -16.79 -7.79 -2.78
#